data_61a4227ec8813e105487ee187a918752
#
_entry.id   61a4227ec8813e105487ee187a918752
#
_cell.length_a   1.000
_cell.length_b   1.000
_cell.length_c   1.000
_cell.angle_alpha   90.00
_cell.angle_beta   90.00
_cell.angle_gamma   90.00
#
_symmetry.space_group_name_H-M   'P 1'
#
loop_
_entity.id
_entity.type
_entity.pdbx_description
1 polymer ?
#
loop_
_entity_poly.entity_id
_entity_poly.type
_entity_poly.pdbx_seq_one_letter_code
_entity_poly.pdbx_strand_id
1 'polypeptide(L)'
;MTEELVQRIRERMDYYQPMVETDEQLDIQYQGLINRIVKRYHAENEVVTQFPVHFRLLSPYDKIVYRLVEELATTAVKYASGGTISLKIDVHDDAIFIISENDCLQTEKSLGYGLKNMFNKISVLGGQMQIFENNKRFRVEITLPIDKELCYENFVN
;
A
#
# COMPACT_ATOMS: atom_id res chain seq x y z
N MET A 1 -12.49 13.41 -23.50
CA MET A 1 -12.98 12.35 -22.59
C MET A 1 -14.49 12.33 -22.65
N THR A 2 -15.09 11.18 -22.84
CA THR A 2 -16.54 11.05 -22.91
C THR A 2 -17.15 11.10 -21.52
N GLU A 3 -18.41 11.54 -21.43
CA GLU A 3 -19.15 11.55 -20.17
C GLU A 3 -19.23 10.15 -19.58
N GLU A 4 -19.35 9.13 -20.43
CA GLU A 4 -19.41 7.74 -20.01
C GLU A 4 -18.13 7.30 -19.30
N LEU A 5 -16.98 7.70 -19.81
CA LEU A 5 -15.69 7.38 -19.18
C LEU A 5 -15.53 8.09 -17.83
N VAL A 6 -15.93 9.35 -17.77
CA VAL A 6 -15.91 10.12 -16.52
C VAL A 6 -16.80 9.45 -15.47
N GLN A 7 -17.98 8.99 -15.88
CA GLN A 7 -18.91 8.31 -14.99
C GLN A 7 -18.31 7.01 -14.44
N ARG A 8 -17.64 6.23 -15.27
CA ARG A 8 -16.98 4.99 -14.85
C ARG A 8 -15.88 5.25 -13.82
N ILE A 9 -15.11 6.32 -14.03
CA ILE A 9 -14.06 6.71 -13.08
C ILE A 9 -14.68 7.09 -11.75
N ARG A 10 -15.75 7.87 -11.75
CA ARG A 10 -16.47 8.28 -10.54
C ARG A 10 -17.05 7.08 -9.80
N GLU A 11 -17.66 6.16 -10.50
CA GLU A 11 -18.23 4.94 -9.92
C GLU A 11 -17.16 4.10 -9.21
N ARG A 12 -15.98 3.98 -9.82
CA ARG A 12 -14.87 3.27 -9.21
C ARG A 12 -14.36 3.98 -7.96
N MET A 13 -14.26 5.29 -8.01
CA MET A 13 -13.83 6.09 -6.86
C MET A 13 -14.85 5.96 -5.73
N ASP A 14 -16.14 6.07 -6.06
CA ASP A 14 -17.21 5.94 -5.07
C ASP A 14 -17.22 4.56 -4.40
N TYR A 15 -16.89 3.52 -5.16
CA TYR A 15 -16.82 2.17 -4.63
C TYR A 15 -15.79 2.04 -3.50
N TYR A 16 -14.63 2.71 -3.64
CA TYR A 16 -13.58 2.65 -2.64
C TYR A 16 -13.68 3.75 -1.58
N GLN A 17 -14.42 4.80 -1.87
CA GLN A 17 -14.53 5.98 -1.03
C GLN A 17 -14.98 5.69 0.41
N PRO A 18 -16.00 4.85 0.65
CA PRO A 18 -16.41 4.53 2.03
C PRO A 18 -15.34 3.86 2.88
N MET A 19 -14.33 3.27 2.23
CA MET A 19 -13.24 2.60 2.91
C MET A 19 -12.07 3.54 3.22
N VAL A 20 -12.00 4.68 2.54
CA VAL A 20 -10.89 5.63 2.62
C VAL A 20 -11.29 6.91 3.36
N GLU A 21 -12.56 7.30 3.28
CA GLU A 21 -13.07 8.53 3.92
C GLU A 21 -13.52 8.35 5.36
N THR A 22 -13.04 7.33 6.03
CA THR A 22 -13.32 7.16 7.45
C THR A 22 -12.39 8.06 8.25
N ASP A 23 -12.87 8.55 9.39
CA ASP A 23 -12.02 9.28 10.35
C ASP A 23 -11.11 8.34 11.13
N GLU A 24 -11.00 7.10 10.69
CA GLU A 24 -10.15 6.11 11.34
C GLU A 24 -8.68 6.44 11.17
N GLN A 25 -7.93 6.16 12.21
CA GLN A 25 -6.49 6.27 12.17
C GLN A 25 -5.92 5.26 11.17
N LEU A 26 -4.77 5.59 10.61
CA LEU A 26 -4.13 4.81 9.56
C LEU A 26 -3.91 3.35 9.96
N ASP A 27 -3.38 3.11 11.16
CA ASP A 27 -3.08 1.77 11.63
C ASP A 27 -4.32 0.89 11.70
N ILE A 28 -5.44 1.43 12.17
CA ILE A 28 -6.71 0.72 12.29
C ILE A 28 -7.26 0.41 10.90
N GLN A 29 -7.28 1.41 10.03
CA GLN A 29 -7.79 1.29 8.67
C GLN A 29 -7.01 0.24 7.86
N TYR A 30 -5.69 0.31 7.94
CA TYR A 30 -4.84 -0.55 7.13
C TYR A 30 -4.75 -1.96 7.71
N GLN A 31 -4.82 -2.12 9.02
CA GLN A 31 -4.93 -3.45 9.60
C GLN A 31 -6.22 -4.15 9.16
N GLY A 32 -7.31 -3.40 9.08
CA GLY A 32 -8.57 -3.92 8.54
C GLY A 32 -8.44 -4.35 7.08
N LEU A 33 -7.74 -3.55 6.27
CA LEU A 33 -7.48 -3.88 4.88
C LEU A 33 -6.68 -5.19 4.75
N ILE A 34 -5.60 -5.31 5.52
CA ILE A 34 -4.76 -6.52 5.52
C ILE A 34 -5.58 -7.74 5.90
N ASN A 35 -6.39 -7.62 6.95
CA ASN A 35 -7.23 -8.74 7.41
C ASN A 35 -8.21 -9.18 6.32
N ARG A 36 -8.79 -8.25 5.57
CA ARG A 36 -9.70 -8.58 4.47
C ARG A 36 -8.97 -9.30 3.33
N ILE A 37 -7.76 -8.87 3.01
CA ILE A 37 -6.97 -9.49 1.95
C ILE A 37 -6.57 -10.92 2.35
N VAL A 38 -6.08 -11.10 3.55
CA VAL A 38 -5.69 -12.41 4.08
C VAL A 38 -6.89 -13.36 4.02
N LYS A 39 -8.06 -12.90 4.41
CA LYS A 39 -9.28 -13.70 4.40
C LYS A 39 -9.71 -14.03 2.97
N ARG A 40 -9.65 -13.06 2.06
CA ARG A 40 -10.06 -13.24 0.66
C ARG A 40 -9.25 -14.32 -0.05
N TYR A 41 -7.96 -14.35 0.19
CA TYR A 41 -7.05 -15.29 -0.46
C TYR A 41 -6.79 -16.55 0.38
N HIS A 42 -7.48 -16.71 1.51
CA HIS A 42 -7.29 -17.83 2.44
C HIS A 42 -5.81 -18.02 2.81
N ALA A 43 -5.12 -16.92 3.02
CA ALA A 43 -3.69 -16.95 3.33
C ALA A 43 -3.45 -17.49 4.73
N GLU A 44 -2.47 -18.39 4.86
CA GLU A 44 -2.06 -18.95 6.15
C GLU A 44 -0.82 -18.24 6.69
N ASN A 45 -0.33 -17.23 5.96
CA ASN A 45 0.85 -16.48 6.36
C ASN A 45 0.57 -15.63 7.60
N GLU A 46 1.56 -15.54 8.46
CA GLU A 46 1.56 -14.54 9.50
C GLU A 46 1.89 -13.20 8.88
N VAL A 47 1.07 -12.19 9.10
CA VAL A 47 1.32 -10.85 8.61
C VAL A 47 1.70 -9.95 9.77
N VAL A 48 2.91 -9.44 9.74
CA VAL A 48 3.43 -8.50 10.75
C VAL A 48 3.37 -7.11 10.17
N THR A 49 2.72 -6.21 10.88
CA THR A 49 2.56 -4.82 10.43
C THR A 49 3.21 -3.86 11.40
N GLN A 50 3.75 -2.77 10.86
CA GLN A 50 4.26 -1.66 11.65
C GLN A 50 3.79 -0.37 11.00
N PHE A 51 2.69 0.18 11.51
CA PHE A 51 2.08 1.39 10.99
C PHE A 51 2.10 2.49 12.04
N PRO A 52 2.21 3.78 11.63
CA PRO A 52 2.13 4.90 12.56
C PRO A 52 0.80 4.89 13.31
N VAL A 53 0.84 5.04 14.63
CA VAL A 53 -0.36 5.16 15.45
C VAL A 53 -0.68 6.64 15.66
N HIS A 54 -1.96 6.93 15.98
CA HIS A 54 -2.43 8.30 16.18
C HIS A 54 -2.13 9.19 14.97
N PHE A 55 -2.34 8.65 13.80
CA PHE A 55 -1.94 9.26 12.54
C PHE A 55 -3.05 9.09 11.50
N ARG A 56 -3.26 10.10 10.69
CA ARG A 56 -4.22 10.05 9.58
C ARG A 56 -3.63 10.74 8.36
N LEU A 57 -3.72 10.07 7.21
CA LEU A 57 -3.35 10.69 5.95
C LEU A 57 -4.53 11.50 5.41
N LEU A 58 -4.24 12.65 4.85
CA LEU A 58 -5.22 13.52 4.25
C LEU A 58 -5.24 13.36 2.74
N SER A 59 -6.34 13.76 2.11
CA SER A 59 -6.52 13.68 0.66
C SER A 59 -5.45 14.53 -0.06
N PRO A 60 -4.87 14.06 -1.17
CA PRO A 60 -5.17 12.83 -1.87
C PRO A 60 -4.35 11.61 -1.42
N TYR A 61 -3.43 11.79 -0.48
CA TYR A 61 -2.47 10.76 -0.07
C TYR A 61 -3.13 9.59 0.64
N ASP A 62 -4.25 9.83 1.32
CA ASP A 62 -5.03 8.78 1.95
C ASP A 62 -5.41 7.69 0.91
N LYS A 63 -5.89 8.11 -0.26
CA LYS A 63 -6.31 7.19 -1.32
C LYS A 63 -5.11 6.56 -2.03
N ILE A 64 -4.08 7.35 -2.28
CA ILE A 64 -2.88 6.89 -2.97
C ILE A 64 -2.19 5.80 -2.16
N VAL A 65 -1.91 6.06 -0.90
CA VAL A 65 -1.19 5.12 -0.02
C VAL A 65 -2.04 3.88 0.25
N TYR A 66 -3.35 4.05 0.43
CA TYR A 66 -4.26 2.91 0.60
C TYR A 66 -4.15 1.93 -0.57
N ARG A 67 -4.16 2.45 -1.80
CA ARG A 67 -4.02 1.64 -3.01
C ARG A 67 -2.67 0.96 -3.08
N LEU A 68 -1.60 1.66 -2.72
CA LEU A 68 -0.26 1.08 -2.72
C LEU A 68 -0.17 -0.07 -1.72
N VAL A 69 -0.68 0.11 -0.52
CA VAL A 69 -0.69 -0.94 0.51
C VAL A 69 -1.54 -2.12 0.08
N GLU A 70 -2.70 -1.86 -0.51
CA GLU A 70 -3.58 -2.93 -1.02
C GLU A 70 -2.86 -3.77 -2.07
N GLU A 71 -2.19 -3.14 -3.02
CA GLU A 71 -1.48 -3.84 -4.08
C GLU A 71 -0.28 -4.63 -3.53
N LEU A 72 0.48 -4.03 -2.61
CA LEU A 72 1.61 -4.71 -1.98
C LEU A 72 1.16 -5.92 -1.17
N ALA A 73 0.12 -5.76 -0.38
CA ALA A 73 -0.40 -6.85 0.45
C ALA A 73 -0.97 -7.98 -0.41
N THR A 74 -1.71 -7.64 -1.46
CA THR A 74 -2.27 -8.61 -2.39
C THR A 74 -1.16 -9.40 -3.07
N THR A 75 -0.14 -8.71 -3.57
CA THR A 75 1.00 -9.36 -4.22
C THR A 75 1.74 -10.27 -3.25
N ALA A 76 1.99 -9.80 -2.04
CA ALA A 76 2.69 -10.58 -1.03
C ALA A 76 1.92 -11.86 -0.68
N VAL A 77 0.61 -11.75 -0.47
CA VAL A 77 -0.24 -12.89 -0.13
C VAL A 77 -0.28 -13.92 -1.27
N LYS A 78 -0.30 -13.46 -2.52
CA LYS A 78 -0.31 -14.36 -3.67
C LYS A 78 1.00 -15.12 -3.87
N TYR A 79 2.13 -14.48 -3.60
CA TYR A 79 3.43 -15.02 -3.96
C TYR A 79 4.30 -15.46 -2.79
N ALA A 80 3.90 -15.15 -1.57
CA ALA A 80 4.65 -15.60 -0.40
C ALA A 80 4.53 -17.11 -0.24
N SER A 81 5.64 -17.72 0.15
CA SER A 81 5.75 -19.19 0.24
C SER A 81 5.45 -19.75 1.62
N GLY A 82 4.47 -19.20 2.29
CA GLY A 82 4.05 -19.71 3.61
C GLY A 82 4.79 -19.13 4.80
N GLY A 83 5.74 -18.24 4.58
CA GLY A 83 6.46 -17.56 5.66
C GLY A 83 5.75 -16.31 6.12
N THR A 84 6.47 -15.49 6.87
CA THR A 84 5.96 -14.22 7.39
C THR A 84 5.96 -13.14 6.30
N ILE A 85 4.88 -12.37 6.24
CA ILE A 85 4.78 -11.17 5.43
C ILE A 85 4.92 -9.98 6.34
N SER A 86 5.81 -9.05 6.00
CA SER A 86 6.04 -7.83 6.78
C SER A 86 5.65 -6.60 5.97
N LEU A 87 4.86 -5.73 6.56
CA LEU A 87 4.44 -4.46 5.96
C LEU A 87 4.71 -3.34 6.94
N LYS A 88 5.45 -2.34 6.49
CA LYS A 88 5.84 -1.21 7.33
C LYS A 88 5.57 0.11 6.61
N ILE A 89 5.04 1.07 7.34
CA ILE A 89 4.90 2.45 6.88
C ILE A 89 5.58 3.35 7.90
N ASP A 90 6.48 4.20 7.44
CA ASP A 90 7.08 5.27 8.23
C ASP A 90 6.82 6.59 7.55
N VAL A 91 6.61 7.62 8.35
CA VAL A 91 6.49 8.99 7.85
C VAL A 91 7.57 9.83 8.53
N HIS A 92 8.46 10.35 7.72
CA HIS A 92 9.56 11.19 8.18
C HIS A 92 9.59 12.48 7.37
N ASP A 93 9.57 13.61 8.06
CA ASP A 93 9.68 14.92 7.45
C ASP A 93 8.70 15.10 6.29
N ASP A 94 9.17 14.99 5.07
CA ASP A 94 8.42 15.25 3.86
C ASP A 94 8.30 14.01 2.96
N ALA A 95 8.40 12.82 3.55
CA ALA A 95 8.29 11.57 2.79
C ALA A 95 7.56 10.48 3.56
N ILE A 96 6.85 9.65 2.81
CA ILE A 96 6.28 8.38 3.31
C ILE A 96 7.15 7.26 2.77
N PHE A 97 7.55 6.35 3.67
CA PHE A 97 8.30 5.15 3.32
C PHE A 97 7.42 3.94 3.54
N ILE A 98 7.28 3.12 2.53
CA ILE A 98 6.49 1.89 2.59
C ILE A 98 7.41 0.73 2.25
N ILE A 99 7.46 -0.27 3.11
CA ILE A 99 8.30 -1.45 2.94
C ILE A 99 7.44 -2.69 3.05
N SER A 100 7.52 -3.56 2.04
CA SER A 100 6.88 -4.86 2.03
C SER A 100 7.95 -5.92 1.85
N GLU A 101 7.95 -6.95 2.68
CA GLU A 101 8.94 -8.03 2.62
C GLU A 101 8.28 -9.37 2.90
N ASN A 102 8.64 -10.38 2.11
CA ASN A 102 8.15 -11.73 2.29
C ASN A 102 9.12 -12.75 1.74
N ASP A 103 8.99 -13.99 2.21
CA ASP A 103 9.70 -15.12 1.64
C ASP A 103 9.02 -15.52 0.33
N CYS A 104 9.82 -15.93 -0.64
CA CYS A 104 9.33 -16.36 -1.95
C CYS A 104 10.12 -17.56 -2.41
N LEU A 105 9.44 -18.67 -2.72
CA LEU A 105 10.10 -19.90 -3.16
C LEU A 105 10.65 -19.82 -4.57
N GLN A 106 10.07 -18.97 -5.39
CA GLN A 106 10.47 -18.84 -6.79
C GLN A 106 10.89 -17.43 -7.08
N THR A 107 12.01 -17.31 -7.79
CA THR A 107 12.37 -16.02 -8.38
C THR A 107 11.44 -15.78 -9.56
N GLU A 108 10.35 -15.11 -9.29
CA GLU A 108 9.42 -14.73 -10.34
C GLU A 108 10.05 -13.63 -11.17
N LYS A 109 10.36 -13.98 -12.41
CA LYS A 109 10.94 -13.02 -13.34
C LYS A 109 9.92 -12.03 -13.87
N SER A 110 8.64 -12.34 -13.75
CA SER A 110 7.59 -11.41 -14.18
C SER A 110 6.87 -10.87 -12.95
N LEU A 111 7.25 -9.67 -12.58
CA LEU A 111 6.45 -8.87 -11.67
C LEU A 111 5.13 -8.61 -12.39
N GLY A 112 4.02 -8.96 -11.78
CA GLY A 112 2.71 -8.78 -12.37
C GLY A 112 2.43 -7.32 -12.74
N TYR A 113 1.39 -7.12 -13.51
CA TYR A 113 1.00 -5.78 -13.96
C TYR A 113 0.76 -4.81 -12.79
N GLY A 114 0.35 -5.32 -11.63
CA GLY A 114 0.12 -4.49 -10.46
C GLY A 114 1.37 -3.74 -10.02
N LEU A 115 2.51 -4.42 -9.96
CA LEU A 115 3.77 -3.78 -9.55
C LEU A 115 4.27 -2.80 -10.60
N LYS A 116 4.10 -3.10 -11.90
CA LYS A 116 4.46 -2.18 -12.97
C LYS A 116 3.62 -0.91 -12.93
N ASN A 117 2.32 -1.06 -12.73
CA ASN A 117 1.42 0.08 -12.63
C ASN A 117 1.76 0.93 -11.41
N MET A 118 2.10 0.29 -10.32
CA MET A 118 2.53 0.96 -9.10
C MET A 118 3.79 1.77 -9.34
N PHE A 119 4.79 1.17 -10.00
CA PHE A 119 6.04 1.85 -10.34
C PHE A 119 5.76 3.12 -11.13
N ASN A 120 4.89 3.05 -12.13
CA ASN A 120 4.55 4.20 -12.97
C ASN A 120 3.87 5.31 -12.16
N LYS A 121 2.91 4.94 -11.30
CA LYS A 121 2.21 5.91 -10.46
C LYS A 121 3.16 6.62 -9.49
N ILE A 122 4.04 5.88 -8.89
CA ILE A 122 5.03 6.41 -7.94
C ILE A 122 5.97 7.36 -8.66
N SER A 123 6.43 7.00 -9.85
CA SER A 123 7.32 7.85 -10.66
C SER A 123 6.66 9.17 -11.02
N VAL A 124 5.39 9.14 -11.41
CA VAL A 124 4.62 10.36 -11.74
C VAL A 124 4.52 11.30 -10.53
N LEU A 125 4.43 10.74 -9.33
CA LEU A 125 4.35 11.51 -8.09
C LEU A 125 5.72 11.98 -7.58
N GLY A 126 6.78 11.72 -8.33
CA GLY A 126 8.13 12.09 -7.93
C GLY A 126 8.76 11.15 -6.92
N GLY A 127 8.13 10.00 -6.69
CA GLY A 127 8.63 9.01 -5.76
C GLY A 127 9.56 7.99 -6.40
N GLN A 128 10.00 7.06 -5.60
CA GLN A 128 10.89 5.98 -6.01
C GLN A 128 10.38 4.64 -5.50
N MET A 129 10.59 3.61 -6.28
CA MET A 129 10.27 2.23 -5.92
C MET A 129 11.46 1.36 -6.26
N GLN A 130 11.91 0.58 -5.30
CA GLN A 130 13.01 -0.36 -5.48
C GLN A 130 12.54 -1.75 -5.09
N ILE A 131 12.99 -2.74 -5.87
CA ILE A 131 12.65 -4.14 -5.66
C ILE A 131 13.94 -4.90 -5.45
N PHE A 132 13.99 -5.67 -4.37
CA PHE A 132 15.14 -6.49 -4.02
C PHE A 132 14.72 -7.95 -3.95
N GLU A 133 15.44 -8.80 -4.66
CA GLU A 133 15.30 -10.25 -4.56
C GLU A 133 16.64 -10.82 -4.13
N ASN A 134 16.64 -11.54 -3.01
CA ASN A 134 17.86 -12.14 -2.48
C ASN A 134 17.51 -13.35 -1.61
N ASN A 135 18.15 -14.50 -1.88
CA ASN A 135 18.03 -15.71 -1.06
C ASN A 135 16.57 -16.10 -0.77
N LYS A 136 15.72 -16.08 -1.78
CA LYS A 136 14.30 -16.42 -1.68
C LYS A 136 13.49 -15.42 -0.84
N ARG A 137 14.00 -14.23 -0.67
CA ARG A 137 13.27 -13.12 -0.06
C ARG A 137 12.97 -12.06 -1.10
N PHE A 138 11.79 -11.48 -1.00
CA PHE A 138 11.31 -10.44 -1.90
C PHE A 138 10.98 -9.20 -1.07
N ARG A 139 11.56 -8.06 -1.44
CA ARG A 139 11.36 -6.81 -0.72
C ARG A 139 11.07 -5.67 -1.69
N VAL A 140 10.05 -4.90 -1.38
CA VAL A 140 9.70 -3.70 -2.13
C VAL A 140 9.82 -2.51 -1.18
N GLU A 141 10.55 -1.49 -1.61
CA GLU A 141 10.70 -0.24 -0.88
C GLU A 141 10.16 0.91 -1.72
N ILE A 142 9.24 1.67 -1.14
CA ILE A 142 8.64 2.83 -1.79
C ILE A 142 8.95 4.07 -0.97
N THR A 143 9.42 5.11 -1.63
CA THR A 143 9.57 6.44 -1.05
C THR A 143 8.68 7.40 -1.81
N LEU A 144 7.77 8.03 -1.12
CA LEU A 144 6.79 8.93 -1.72
C LEU A 144 6.94 10.32 -1.07
N PRO A 145 7.35 11.34 -1.84
CA PRO A 145 7.45 12.70 -1.29
C PRO A 145 6.06 13.27 -1.02
N ILE A 146 5.92 13.94 0.09
CA ILE A 146 4.66 14.55 0.49
C ILE A 146 4.92 15.93 1.10
N ASP A 147 3.88 16.75 1.14
CA ASP A 147 3.92 17.99 1.91
C ASP A 147 3.33 17.70 3.28
N LYS A 148 4.17 17.68 4.31
CA LYS A 148 3.77 17.28 5.66
C LYS A 148 2.71 18.21 6.27
N GLU A 149 2.61 19.43 5.80
CA GLU A 149 1.62 20.37 6.32
C GLU A 149 0.22 20.13 5.76
N LEU A 150 0.15 19.50 4.57
CA LEU A 150 -1.09 19.30 3.86
C LEU A 150 -1.55 17.84 3.82
N CYS A 151 -0.67 16.89 4.13
CA CYS A 151 -0.89 15.49 3.79
C CYS A 151 -1.21 14.60 4.98
N TYR A 152 -0.93 15.02 6.21
CA TYR A 152 -1.26 14.16 7.34
C TYR A 152 -1.56 14.96 8.61
N GLU A 153 -2.29 14.30 9.51
CA GLU A 153 -2.54 14.78 10.86
C GLU A 153 -1.95 13.80 11.85
N ASN A 154 -1.26 14.34 12.84
CA ASN A 154 -0.74 13.58 13.96
C ASN A 154 -1.55 13.95 15.21
N PHE A 155 -2.21 12.95 15.82
CA PHE A 155 -3.05 13.15 16.99
C PHE A 155 -2.31 13.10 18.32
N VAL A 156 -1.02 12.88 18.28
CA VAL A 156 -0.17 12.91 19.47
C VAL A 156 0.30 14.33 19.68
N ASN A 157 -0.11 14.90 20.78
CA ASN A 157 0.33 16.24 21.16
C ASN A 157 1.62 16.16 21.98
#